data_a42598d65ec3b61d5b8aebb9ed05184b
#
_entry.id   a42598d65ec3b61d5b8aebb9ed05184b
#
_cell.length_a   1.000
_cell.length_b   1.000
_cell.length_c   1.000
_cell.angle_alpha   90.00
_cell.angle_beta   90.00
_cell.angle_gamma   90.00
#
_symmetry.space_group_name_H-M   'P 1'
#
loop_
_entity.id
_entity.type
_entity.pdbx_description
1 polymer ?
#
loop_
_entity_poly.entity_id
_entity_poly.type
_entity_poly.pdbx_seq_one_letter_code
_entity_poly.pdbx_strand_id
1 'polypeptide(L)'
;HFGELGNLAFLRPNYAKTVADLCKEQGGLPFLTDCNTLYPGSRKNALEHLECANLNGFNSISTGCQIIIGDGLRGTDEVEVPVVNGEYCQTALIGHAIMDADIFISLSHFKGHEATGFGGALKNIGMGCGSRAGKMKQHASGKPAVNEELCRGCRRCAKECGSDAITYPNKKAVIDYDKCKGCGRCIGACGFDAVYNPNSSANELLDRKMAEYAQAVCH
;
A
#
# COMPACT_ATOMS: atom_id res chain seq x y z
N HIS A 1 -7.88 3.79 5.04
CA HIS A 1 -6.95 4.67 4.29
C HIS A 1 -7.27 6.14 4.55
N PHE A 2 -6.26 7.00 4.41
CA PHE A 2 -6.37 8.44 4.72
C PHE A 2 -6.94 9.28 3.55
N GLY A 3 -7.44 8.64 2.51
CA GLY A 3 -7.94 9.30 1.31
C GLY A 3 -6.84 9.66 0.31
N GLU A 4 -7.24 10.19 -0.83
CA GLU A 4 -6.38 10.81 -1.83
C GLU A 4 -6.84 12.24 -2.04
N LEU A 5 -5.95 13.17 -2.33
CA LEU A 5 -6.31 14.58 -2.50
C LEU A 5 -7.38 14.73 -3.60
N GLY A 6 -8.43 15.48 -3.29
CA GLY A 6 -9.56 15.70 -4.19
C GLY A 6 -10.59 14.54 -4.26
N ASN A 7 -10.33 13.42 -3.59
CA ASN A 7 -11.29 12.29 -3.52
C ASN A 7 -11.88 12.18 -2.12
N LEU A 8 -13.19 12.22 -2.00
CA LEU A 8 -13.91 12.20 -0.72
C LEU A 8 -14.36 10.79 -0.29
N ALA A 9 -13.98 9.74 -1.01
CA ALA A 9 -14.37 8.36 -0.73
C ALA A 9 -13.48 7.71 0.35
N PHE A 10 -13.41 8.32 1.53
CA PHE A 10 -12.72 7.83 2.72
C PHE A 10 -13.48 8.20 4.00
N LEU A 11 -13.22 7.48 5.09
CA LEU A 11 -13.80 7.77 6.40
C LEU A 11 -13.28 9.12 6.94
N ARG A 12 -14.16 9.92 7.54
CA ARG A 12 -13.74 11.21 8.09
C ARG A 12 -12.91 11.04 9.38
N PRO A 13 -11.97 11.97 9.66
CA PRO A 13 -11.11 11.91 10.85
C PRO A 13 -11.85 11.81 12.18
N ASN A 14 -13.03 12.41 12.29
CA ASN A 14 -13.85 12.37 13.52
C ASN A 14 -14.29 10.95 13.90
N TYR A 15 -14.54 10.06 12.94
CA TYR A 15 -14.82 8.64 13.24
C TYR A 15 -13.58 7.94 13.79
N ALA A 16 -12.41 8.19 13.20
CA ALA A 16 -11.17 7.66 13.70
C ALA A 16 -10.86 8.17 15.12
N LYS A 17 -11.11 9.47 15.39
CA LYS A 17 -10.99 10.05 16.72
C LYS A 17 -11.86 9.34 17.74
N THR A 18 -13.14 9.12 17.44
CA THR A 18 -14.07 8.46 18.36
C THR A 18 -13.55 7.07 18.76
N VAL A 19 -13.07 6.28 17.80
CA VAL A 19 -12.53 4.95 18.10
C VAL A 19 -11.22 5.06 18.88
N ALA A 20 -10.34 6.00 18.53
CA ALA A 20 -9.10 6.22 19.28
C ALA A 20 -9.35 6.63 20.74
N ASP A 21 -10.35 7.48 20.99
CA ASP A 21 -10.73 7.89 22.34
C ASP A 21 -11.25 6.68 23.14
N LEU A 22 -12.12 5.85 22.56
CA LEU A 22 -12.60 4.62 23.19
C LEU A 22 -11.45 3.63 23.51
N CYS A 23 -10.47 3.49 22.62
CA CYS A 23 -9.28 2.67 22.89
C CYS A 23 -8.51 3.20 24.10
N LYS A 24 -8.33 4.51 24.20
CA LYS A 24 -7.62 5.14 25.33
C LYS A 24 -8.38 4.99 26.65
N GLU A 25 -9.71 5.09 26.64
CA GLU A 25 -10.56 4.85 27.80
C GLU A 25 -10.38 3.44 28.38
N GLN A 26 -10.03 2.48 27.51
CA GLN A 26 -9.70 1.12 27.92
C GLN A 26 -8.21 0.89 28.21
N GLY A 27 -7.41 1.95 28.26
CA GLY A 27 -5.97 1.89 28.56
C GLY A 27 -5.08 1.55 27.37
N GLY A 28 -5.61 1.52 26.15
CA GLY A 28 -4.85 1.27 24.93
C GLY A 28 -4.04 2.49 24.45
N LEU A 29 -3.02 2.24 23.65
CA LEU A 29 -2.20 3.24 22.96
C LEU A 29 -2.47 3.20 21.44
N PRO A 30 -3.55 3.83 20.95
CA PRO A 30 -3.93 3.74 19.56
C PRO A 30 -2.99 4.53 18.64
N PHE A 31 -2.77 4.02 17.44
CA PHE A 31 -2.25 4.76 16.31
C PHE A 31 -3.10 4.47 15.06
N LEU A 32 -3.09 5.39 14.10
CA LEU A 32 -3.70 5.18 12.79
C LEU A 32 -2.65 4.73 11.80
N THR A 33 -3.02 3.83 10.88
CA THR A 33 -2.09 3.31 9.89
C THR A 33 -2.76 3.09 8.53
N ASP A 34 -1.95 3.11 7.49
CA ASP A 34 -2.18 2.65 6.12
C ASP A 34 -0.80 2.32 5.53
N CYS A 35 -0.74 1.52 4.48
CA CYS A 35 0.51 1.27 3.75
C CYS A 35 0.57 2.08 2.44
N ASN A 36 1.78 2.35 1.97
CA ASN A 36 2.03 3.11 0.75
C ASN A 36 1.37 2.47 -0.47
N THR A 37 0.95 3.30 -1.43
CA THR A 37 0.23 2.86 -2.62
C THR A 37 1.15 2.57 -3.79
N LEU A 38 0.62 1.83 -4.79
CA LEU A 38 1.25 1.59 -6.09
C LEU A 38 0.79 2.57 -7.17
N TYR A 39 -0.22 3.37 -6.87
CA TYR A 39 -0.82 4.28 -7.85
C TYR A 39 -0.08 5.61 -7.91
N PRO A 40 -0.11 6.30 -9.06
CA PRO A 40 0.20 7.73 -9.12
C PRO A 40 -0.68 8.48 -8.12
N GLY A 41 -0.09 9.41 -7.36
CA GLY A 41 -0.81 10.15 -6.33
C GLY A 41 0.07 10.55 -5.15
N SER A 42 -0.56 10.94 -4.06
CA SER A 42 0.09 11.56 -2.90
C SER A 42 0.49 10.56 -1.80
N ARG A 43 0.44 9.25 -2.05
CA ARG A 43 0.69 8.22 -1.02
C ARG A 43 1.74 7.18 -1.41
N LYS A 44 2.74 7.58 -2.23
CA LYS A 44 3.77 6.67 -2.75
C LYS A 44 4.92 6.38 -1.77
N ASN A 45 5.15 7.25 -0.82
CA ASN A 45 6.14 7.10 0.25
C ASN A 45 5.60 7.74 1.53
N ALA A 46 6.19 7.44 2.68
CA ALA A 46 5.63 7.87 3.96
C ALA A 46 5.54 9.38 4.12
N LEU A 47 6.46 10.17 3.54
CA LEU A 47 6.42 11.63 3.69
C LEU A 47 5.22 12.22 2.93
N GLU A 48 5.07 11.87 1.65
CA GLU A 48 3.92 12.29 0.85
C GLU A 48 2.61 11.73 1.43
N HIS A 49 2.63 10.51 1.95
CA HIS A 49 1.46 9.86 2.54
C HIS A 49 1.00 10.57 3.82
N LEU A 50 1.93 10.94 4.71
CA LEU A 50 1.63 11.72 5.91
C LEU A 50 1.15 13.13 5.58
N GLU A 51 1.74 13.77 4.56
CA GLU A 51 1.25 15.07 4.08
C GLU A 51 -0.17 14.96 3.53
N CYS A 52 -0.46 13.95 2.71
CA CYS A 52 -1.81 13.67 2.21
C CYS A 52 -2.80 13.42 3.36
N ALA A 53 -2.42 12.65 4.38
CA ALA A 53 -3.22 12.42 5.56
C ALA A 53 -3.53 13.72 6.29
N ASN A 54 -2.53 14.58 6.51
CA ASN A 54 -2.68 15.89 7.13
C ASN A 54 -3.66 16.80 6.37
N LEU A 55 -3.52 16.86 5.04
CA LEU A 55 -4.39 17.68 4.18
C LEU A 55 -5.84 17.16 4.16
N ASN A 56 -6.04 15.86 4.36
CA ASN A 56 -7.35 15.23 4.52
C ASN A 56 -7.89 15.29 5.98
N GLY A 57 -7.17 15.97 6.87
CA GLY A 57 -7.56 16.21 8.25
C GLY A 57 -7.14 15.14 9.26
N PHE A 58 -6.36 14.15 8.84
CA PHE A 58 -5.79 13.14 9.75
C PHE A 58 -4.45 13.61 10.31
N ASN A 59 -4.40 13.93 11.57
CA ASN A 59 -3.17 14.23 12.32
C ASN A 59 -3.39 14.00 13.82
N SER A 60 -2.34 14.08 14.60
CA SER A 60 -2.41 13.80 16.04
C SER A 60 -3.33 14.75 16.83
N ILE A 61 -3.54 15.95 16.33
CA ILE A 61 -4.44 16.94 16.96
C ILE A 61 -5.90 16.58 16.67
N SER A 62 -6.23 16.34 15.40
CA SER A 62 -7.61 16.07 14.97
C SER A 62 -8.12 14.70 15.37
N THR A 63 -7.25 13.70 15.40
CA THR A 63 -7.60 12.28 15.69
C THR A 63 -7.24 11.87 17.11
N GLY A 64 -6.42 12.66 17.80
CA GLY A 64 -5.99 12.36 19.17
C GLY A 64 -4.95 11.25 19.27
N CYS A 65 -4.44 10.67 18.19
CA CYS A 65 -3.40 9.64 18.18
C CYS A 65 -2.42 9.82 17.02
N GLN A 66 -1.27 9.17 17.10
CA GLN A 66 -0.24 9.28 16.07
C GLN A 66 -0.61 8.53 14.79
N ILE A 67 0.05 8.89 13.69
CA ILE A 67 -0.06 8.18 12.42
C ILE A 67 1.28 7.52 12.12
N ILE A 68 1.26 6.23 11.81
CA ILE A 68 2.42 5.45 11.41
C ILE A 68 2.12 4.83 10.05
N ILE A 69 2.99 5.02 9.06
CA ILE A 69 2.85 4.35 7.77
C ILE A 69 3.36 2.93 7.91
N GLY A 70 2.46 1.95 7.75
CA GLY A 70 2.65 0.56 8.16
C GLY A 70 3.80 -0.17 7.49
N ASP A 71 4.14 0.19 6.25
CA ASP A 71 5.24 -0.37 5.47
C ASP A 71 6.46 0.56 5.36
N GLY A 72 6.59 1.52 6.29
CA GLY A 72 7.74 2.39 6.47
C GLY A 72 7.94 3.44 5.36
N LEU A 73 9.11 4.09 5.41
CA LEU A 73 9.40 5.26 4.57
C LEU A 73 9.24 4.99 3.07
N ARG A 74 9.62 3.82 2.60
CA ARG A 74 9.67 3.45 1.18
C ARG A 74 8.73 2.33 0.77
N GLY A 75 7.84 1.89 1.66
CA GLY A 75 6.92 0.79 1.41
C GLY A 75 7.59 -0.60 1.42
N THR A 76 8.70 -0.75 2.12
CA THR A 76 9.54 -1.95 2.13
C THR A 76 9.83 -2.49 3.53
N ASP A 77 9.24 -1.90 4.54
CA ASP A 77 9.27 -2.41 5.91
C ASP A 77 8.09 -3.38 6.08
N GLU A 78 8.39 -4.67 5.98
CA GLU A 78 7.39 -5.71 5.82
C GLU A 78 7.73 -6.98 6.60
N VAL A 79 6.70 -7.71 6.98
CA VAL A 79 6.77 -9.06 7.55
C VAL A 79 6.17 -10.05 6.57
N GLU A 80 6.81 -11.20 6.39
CA GLU A 80 6.25 -12.31 5.64
C GLU A 80 5.40 -13.19 6.57
N VAL A 81 4.09 -13.22 6.32
CA VAL A 81 3.11 -13.95 7.12
C VAL A 81 2.63 -15.17 6.34
N PRO A 82 2.68 -16.39 6.90
CA PRO A 82 2.11 -17.56 6.26
C PRO A 82 0.59 -17.43 6.05
N VAL A 83 0.09 -17.84 4.89
CA VAL A 83 -1.35 -17.92 4.62
C VAL A 83 -1.82 -19.34 4.87
N VAL A 84 -2.61 -19.53 5.92
CA VAL A 84 -3.08 -20.86 6.33
C VAL A 84 -4.05 -21.41 5.27
N ASN A 85 -3.71 -22.57 4.68
CA ASN A 85 -4.49 -23.18 3.60
C ASN A 85 -4.65 -22.28 2.36
N GLY A 86 -3.71 -21.38 2.10
CA GLY A 86 -3.73 -20.50 0.94
C GLY A 86 -3.67 -21.29 -0.38
N GLU A 87 -4.59 -21.00 -1.28
CA GLU A 87 -4.66 -21.59 -2.62
C GLU A 87 -3.84 -20.75 -3.61
N TYR A 88 -3.87 -19.43 -3.45
CA TYR A 88 -3.26 -18.45 -4.37
C TYR A 88 -1.98 -17.82 -3.83
N CYS A 89 -1.86 -17.74 -2.51
CA CYS A 89 -0.71 -17.17 -1.82
C CYS A 89 -0.25 -18.12 -0.71
N GLN A 90 1.02 -18.53 -0.74
CA GLN A 90 1.62 -19.28 0.37
C GLN A 90 1.98 -18.35 1.54
N THR A 91 2.35 -17.13 1.21
CA THR A 91 2.72 -16.08 2.17
C THR A 91 2.17 -14.73 1.72
N ALA A 92 1.85 -13.87 2.69
CA ALA A 92 1.48 -12.48 2.50
C ALA A 92 2.58 -11.56 3.02
N LEU A 93 2.91 -10.50 2.28
CA LEU A 93 3.85 -9.46 2.70
C LEU A 93 3.05 -8.29 3.27
N ILE A 94 3.04 -8.18 4.59
CA ILE A 94 2.24 -7.20 5.35
C ILE A 94 3.14 -6.11 5.91
N GLY A 95 2.65 -4.88 5.98
CA GLY A 95 3.38 -3.77 6.62
C GLY A 95 3.71 -4.08 8.07
N HIS A 96 4.99 -3.91 8.45
CA HIS A 96 5.54 -4.36 9.71
C HIS A 96 4.78 -3.77 10.93
N ALA A 97 4.55 -2.46 10.94
CA ALA A 97 3.86 -1.81 12.05
C ALA A 97 2.41 -2.30 12.27
N ILE A 98 1.81 -2.94 11.27
CA ILE A 98 0.47 -3.55 11.41
C ILE A 98 0.57 -4.85 12.20
N MET A 99 1.59 -5.66 11.91
CA MET A 99 1.81 -6.95 12.56
C MET A 99 2.41 -6.80 13.98
N ASP A 100 3.01 -5.65 14.30
CA ASP A 100 3.49 -5.32 15.64
C ASP A 100 2.37 -4.86 16.59
N ALA A 101 1.18 -4.56 16.08
CA ALA A 101 0.06 -4.12 16.91
C ALA A 101 -0.61 -5.31 17.61
N ASP A 102 -0.88 -5.18 18.91
CA ASP A 102 -1.59 -6.21 19.68
C ASP A 102 -3.05 -6.40 19.25
N ILE A 103 -3.68 -5.31 18.78
CA ILE A 103 -5.09 -5.29 18.35
C ILE A 103 -5.21 -4.50 17.05
N PHE A 104 -5.87 -5.10 16.06
CA PHE A 104 -6.15 -4.47 14.78
C PHE A 104 -7.64 -4.13 14.66
N ILE A 105 -7.94 -2.85 14.38
CA ILE A 105 -9.30 -2.34 14.15
C ILE A 105 -9.40 -1.77 12.74
N SER A 106 -10.18 -2.38 11.87
CA SER A 106 -10.41 -1.89 10.52
C SER A 106 -11.55 -0.87 10.47
N LEU A 107 -11.23 0.39 10.16
CA LEU A 107 -12.19 1.45 9.90
C LEU A 107 -12.36 1.63 8.40
N SER A 108 -13.53 1.30 7.87
CA SER A 108 -13.74 1.20 6.43
C SER A 108 -14.89 2.05 5.93
N HIS A 109 -14.63 2.85 4.89
CA HIS A 109 -15.68 3.50 4.10
C HIS A 109 -16.23 2.50 3.07
N PHE A 110 -17.48 2.10 3.22
CA PHE A 110 -18.14 1.21 2.27
C PHE A 110 -18.56 1.96 1.01
N LYS A 111 -18.15 1.47 -0.16
CA LYS A 111 -18.45 2.08 -1.46
C LYS A 111 -18.45 1.05 -2.59
N GLY A 112 -19.04 1.38 -3.74
CA GLY A 112 -18.88 0.62 -4.96
C GLY A 112 -17.42 0.59 -5.46
N HIS A 113 -17.03 -0.48 -6.13
CA HIS A 113 -15.71 -0.64 -6.73
C HIS A 113 -15.80 -1.43 -8.03
N GLU A 114 -15.14 -0.92 -9.07
CA GLU A 114 -15.22 -1.50 -10.44
C GLU A 114 -14.68 -2.93 -10.57
N ALA A 115 -13.62 -3.26 -9.82
CA ALA A 115 -12.97 -4.57 -9.90
C ALA A 115 -13.55 -5.57 -8.90
N THR A 116 -13.90 -5.14 -7.68
CA THR A 116 -14.31 -6.03 -6.57
C THR A 116 -15.81 -5.95 -6.25
N GLY A 117 -16.60 -5.29 -7.09
CA GLY A 117 -18.02 -4.99 -6.83
C GLY A 117 -18.21 -3.93 -5.76
N PHE A 118 -17.57 -4.08 -4.59
CA PHE A 118 -17.54 -3.09 -3.52
C PHE A 118 -16.17 -3.05 -2.83
N GLY A 119 -15.89 -1.92 -2.18
CA GLY A 119 -14.76 -1.71 -1.28
C GLY A 119 -15.26 -1.51 0.15
N GLY A 120 -14.65 -2.19 1.11
CA GLY A 120 -14.98 -2.16 2.53
C GLY A 120 -13.85 -2.80 3.34
N ALA A 121 -14.17 -3.48 4.44
CA ALA A 121 -13.20 -4.03 5.37
C ALA A 121 -12.22 -5.00 4.68
N LEU A 122 -12.71 -6.00 3.95
CA LEU A 122 -11.85 -6.98 3.28
C LEU A 122 -10.84 -6.34 2.32
N LYS A 123 -11.25 -5.31 1.58
CA LYS A 123 -10.35 -4.58 0.69
C LYS A 123 -9.34 -3.74 1.46
N ASN A 124 -9.77 -3.07 2.54
CA ASN A 124 -8.88 -2.29 3.39
C ASN A 124 -7.83 -3.19 4.06
N ILE A 125 -8.24 -4.36 4.54
CA ILE A 125 -7.32 -5.31 5.18
C ILE A 125 -6.44 -5.98 4.10
N GLY A 126 -7.03 -6.66 3.13
CA GLY A 126 -6.29 -7.48 2.17
C GLY A 126 -5.33 -6.67 1.28
N MET A 127 -5.81 -5.55 0.72
CA MET A 127 -4.97 -4.69 -0.11
C MET A 127 -4.25 -3.62 0.70
N GLY A 128 -4.96 -2.97 1.63
CA GLY A 128 -4.45 -1.82 2.38
C GLY A 128 -3.27 -2.18 3.29
N CYS A 129 -3.33 -3.30 4.01
CA CYS A 129 -2.28 -3.75 4.92
C CYS A 129 -1.07 -4.39 4.21
N GLY A 130 -1.23 -4.80 2.95
CA GLY A 130 -0.10 -5.28 2.16
C GLY A 130 1.00 -4.23 2.02
N SER A 131 2.25 -4.62 2.18
CA SER A 131 3.38 -3.78 1.81
C SER A 131 3.37 -3.46 0.31
N ARG A 132 4.26 -2.60 -0.16
CA ARG A 132 4.39 -2.34 -1.59
C ARG A 132 4.62 -3.61 -2.40
N ALA A 133 5.53 -4.49 -1.96
CA ALA A 133 5.77 -5.77 -2.61
C ALA A 133 4.56 -6.70 -2.52
N GLY A 134 3.86 -6.70 -1.38
CA GLY A 134 2.61 -7.43 -1.19
C GLY A 134 1.53 -7.00 -2.16
N LYS A 135 1.31 -5.68 -2.31
CA LYS A 135 0.39 -5.14 -3.31
C LYS A 135 0.79 -5.53 -4.75
N MET A 136 2.09 -5.50 -5.06
CA MET A 136 2.59 -5.94 -6.37
C MET A 136 2.31 -7.42 -6.64
N LYS A 137 2.51 -8.30 -5.65
CA LYS A 137 2.20 -9.75 -5.78
C LYS A 137 0.71 -9.98 -6.02
N GLN A 138 -0.16 -9.20 -5.41
CA GLN A 138 -1.61 -9.30 -5.61
C GLN A 138 -2.01 -8.88 -7.05
N HIS A 139 -1.50 -7.74 -7.54
CA HIS A 139 -1.93 -7.15 -8.82
C HIS A 139 -1.25 -7.77 -10.04
N ALA A 140 0.06 -7.81 -10.08
CA ALA A 140 0.84 -8.03 -11.31
C ALA A 140 1.85 -9.18 -11.19
N SER A 141 1.61 -10.15 -10.31
CA SER A 141 2.61 -11.19 -10.01
C SER A 141 3.99 -10.62 -9.65
N GLY A 142 4.00 -9.37 -9.16
CA GLY A 142 5.19 -8.69 -8.65
C GLY A 142 6.05 -7.96 -9.70
N LYS A 143 5.56 -7.68 -10.90
CA LYS A 143 6.37 -7.04 -11.96
C LYS A 143 5.87 -5.65 -12.33
N PRO A 144 6.66 -4.56 -12.11
CA PRO A 144 6.33 -3.21 -12.58
C PRO A 144 6.55 -3.05 -14.08
N ALA A 145 5.92 -2.04 -14.69
CA ALA A 145 6.14 -1.65 -16.08
C ALA A 145 6.61 -0.19 -16.20
N VAL A 146 7.10 0.18 -17.38
CA VAL A 146 7.54 1.56 -17.68
C VAL A 146 6.74 2.11 -18.86
N ASN A 147 6.17 3.30 -18.67
CA ASN A 147 5.64 4.11 -19.75
C ASN A 147 6.79 4.98 -20.29
N GLU A 148 7.25 4.69 -21.50
CA GLU A 148 8.37 5.38 -22.12
C GLU A 148 8.08 6.86 -22.42
N GLU A 149 6.84 7.21 -22.72
CA GLU A 149 6.45 8.59 -23.02
C GLU A 149 6.61 9.50 -21.80
N LEU A 150 6.25 9.00 -20.63
CA LEU A 150 6.39 9.70 -19.36
C LEU A 150 7.82 9.67 -18.81
N CYS A 151 8.63 8.68 -19.22
CA CYS A 151 9.97 8.51 -18.70
C CYS A 151 10.90 9.66 -19.13
N ARG A 152 11.52 10.33 -18.16
CA ARG A 152 12.49 11.42 -18.39
C ARG A 152 13.95 10.98 -18.28
N GLY A 153 14.24 9.69 -18.10
CA GLY A 153 15.59 9.17 -18.01
C GLY A 153 16.37 9.65 -16.79
N CYS A 154 15.71 10.09 -15.72
CA CYS A 154 16.33 10.68 -14.53
C CYS A 154 17.10 9.69 -13.64
N ARG A 155 16.98 8.39 -13.89
CA ARG A 155 17.67 7.27 -13.23
C ARG A 155 17.35 7.07 -11.75
N ARG A 156 16.37 7.75 -11.17
CA ARG A 156 15.99 7.56 -9.75
C ARG A 156 15.57 6.12 -9.48
N CYS A 157 14.77 5.53 -10.37
CA CYS A 157 14.31 4.14 -10.22
C CYS A 157 15.47 3.12 -10.21
N ALA A 158 16.54 3.35 -10.98
CA ALA A 158 17.72 2.47 -10.93
C ALA A 158 18.51 2.64 -9.63
N LYS A 159 18.65 3.85 -9.11
CA LYS A 159 19.33 4.08 -7.82
C LYS A 159 18.63 3.38 -6.64
N GLU A 160 17.32 3.19 -6.76
CA GLU A 160 16.52 2.47 -5.75
C GLU A 160 16.43 0.96 -6.03
N CYS A 161 16.94 0.48 -7.16
CA CYS A 161 16.86 -0.92 -7.53
C CYS A 161 18.02 -1.72 -6.92
N GLY A 162 17.76 -2.39 -5.81
CA GLY A 162 18.77 -3.23 -5.13
C GLY A 162 19.16 -4.51 -5.87
N SER A 163 18.54 -4.82 -7.02
CA SER A 163 18.86 -5.96 -7.88
C SER A 163 19.44 -5.56 -9.25
N ASP A 164 19.78 -4.28 -9.44
CA ASP A 164 20.31 -3.74 -10.68
C ASP A 164 19.52 -4.13 -11.94
N ALA A 165 18.21 -4.25 -11.79
CA ALA A 165 17.31 -4.69 -12.85
C ALA A 165 16.91 -3.58 -13.84
N ILE A 166 17.39 -2.34 -13.68
CA ILE A 166 16.94 -1.21 -14.50
C ILE A 166 18.09 -0.61 -15.28
N THR A 167 17.97 -0.65 -16.61
CA THR A 167 18.91 -0.07 -17.57
C THR A 167 18.29 1.09 -18.33
N TYR A 168 19.09 1.81 -19.16
CA TYR A 168 18.66 3.03 -19.86
C TYR A 168 19.10 3.06 -21.32
N PRO A 169 18.72 2.06 -22.12
CA PRO A 169 18.90 2.21 -23.56
C PRO A 169 18.07 3.42 -24.03
N ASN A 170 18.64 4.22 -24.91
CA ASN A 170 17.97 5.39 -25.47
C ASN A 170 17.44 6.42 -24.40
N LYS A 171 18.12 6.53 -23.28
CA LYS A 171 17.74 7.43 -22.18
C LYS A 171 16.35 7.15 -21.55
N LYS A 172 15.79 5.99 -21.77
CA LYS A 172 14.54 5.53 -21.15
C LYS A 172 14.81 4.35 -20.23
N ALA A 173 14.04 4.23 -19.16
CA ALA A 173 14.17 3.11 -18.24
C ALA A 173 13.62 1.83 -18.88
N VAL A 174 14.38 0.74 -18.79
CA VAL A 174 13.96 -0.61 -19.19
C VAL A 174 14.22 -1.56 -18.03
N ILE A 175 13.24 -2.39 -17.69
CA ILE A 175 13.32 -3.34 -16.60
C ILE A 175 13.66 -4.72 -17.13
N ASP A 176 14.75 -5.27 -16.60
CA ASP A 176 15.13 -6.67 -16.78
C ASP A 176 14.30 -7.52 -15.80
N TYR A 177 13.33 -8.25 -16.32
CA TYR A 177 12.40 -9.03 -15.50
C TYR A 177 13.02 -10.29 -14.89
N ASP A 178 14.14 -10.77 -15.39
CA ASP A 178 14.86 -11.89 -14.80
C ASP A 178 15.56 -11.48 -13.49
N LYS A 179 16.05 -10.24 -13.45
CA LYS A 179 16.65 -9.64 -12.24
C LYS A 179 15.65 -9.04 -11.29
N CYS A 180 14.49 -8.60 -11.80
CA CYS A 180 13.50 -7.88 -11.00
C CYS A 180 12.90 -8.77 -9.90
N LYS A 181 12.97 -8.28 -8.64
CA LYS A 181 12.41 -8.96 -7.46
C LYS A 181 10.97 -8.54 -7.13
N GLY A 182 10.37 -7.61 -7.88
CA GLY A 182 9.00 -7.17 -7.67
C GLY A 182 8.75 -6.30 -6.43
N CYS A 183 9.79 -5.74 -5.82
CA CYS A 183 9.66 -4.95 -4.57
C CYS A 183 8.95 -3.59 -4.73
N GLY A 184 8.70 -3.12 -5.97
CA GLY A 184 8.00 -1.88 -6.28
C GLY A 184 8.71 -0.57 -5.88
N ARG A 185 9.96 -0.58 -5.37
CA ARG A 185 10.71 0.64 -5.00
C ARG A 185 10.80 1.64 -6.14
N CYS A 186 11.00 1.16 -7.37
CA CYS A 186 11.09 1.98 -8.57
C CYS A 186 9.81 2.79 -8.85
N ILE A 187 8.63 2.26 -8.49
CA ILE A 187 7.34 2.97 -8.59
C ILE A 187 7.35 4.16 -7.63
N GLY A 188 7.66 3.91 -6.35
CA GLY A 188 7.72 4.97 -5.32
C GLY A 188 8.78 6.04 -5.58
N ALA A 189 9.86 5.70 -6.28
CA ALA A 189 10.93 6.63 -6.62
C ALA A 189 10.63 7.49 -7.87
N CYS A 190 9.65 7.09 -8.69
CA CYS A 190 9.36 7.77 -9.93
C CYS A 190 8.50 9.02 -9.71
N GLY A 191 9.12 10.20 -9.75
CA GLY A 191 8.41 11.48 -9.66
C GLY A 191 7.64 11.88 -10.93
N PHE A 192 7.68 11.06 -11.99
CA PHE A 192 7.00 11.32 -13.26
C PHE A 192 5.91 10.28 -13.56
N ASP A 193 5.62 9.40 -12.60
CA ASP A 193 4.67 8.29 -12.73
C ASP A 193 4.89 7.38 -13.96
N ALA A 194 6.12 7.42 -14.48
CA ALA A 194 6.51 6.60 -15.63
C ALA A 194 6.70 5.12 -15.28
N VAL A 195 7.03 4.80 -14.03
CA VAL A 195 7.07 3.41 -13.56
C VAL A 195 5.79 3.13 -12.79
N TYR A 196 5.07 2.11 -13.21
CA TYR A 196 3.73 1.83 -12.71
C TYR A 196 3.44 0.33 -12.54
N ASN A 197 2.35 0.02 -11.88
CA ASN A 197 1.81 -1.33 -11.78
C ASN A 197 0.85 -1.60 -12.95
N PRO A 198 1.10 -2.59 -13.83
CA PRO A 198 0.30 -2.82 -15.02
C PRO A 198 -1.09 -3.44 -14.77
N ASN A 199 -1.48 -3.71 -13.52
CA ASN A 199 -2.79 -4.32 -13.16
C ASN A 199 -3.12 -5.55 -14.04
N SER A 200 -2.20 -6.49 -14.14
CA SER A 200 -2.31 -7.60 -15.10
C SER A 200 -3.11 -8.80 -14.59
N SER A 201 -3.47 -8.84 -13.29
CA SER A 201 -4.29 -9.93 -12.73
C SER A 201 -5.76 -9.73 -13.11
N ALA A 202 -6.43 -10.83 -13.51
CA ALA A 202 -7.88 -10.82 -13.64
C ALA A 202 -8.53 -10.45 -12.30
N ASN A 203 -9.65 -9.73 -12.33
CA ASN A 203 -10.32 -9.26 -11.12
C ASN A 203 -10.63 -10.39 -10.13
N GLU A 204 -11.09 -11.53 -10.63
CA GLU A 204 -11.39 -12.70 -9.79
C GLU A 204 -10.14 -13.21 -9.03
N LEU A 205 -9.00 -13.29 -9.70
CA LEU A 205 -7.74 -13.71 -9.07
C LEU A 205 -7.26 -12.69 -8.04
N LEU A 206 -7.43 -11.39 -8.32
CA LEU A 206 -7.11 -10.32 -7.40
C LEU A 206 -7.95 -10.41 -6.13
N ASP A 207 -9.26 -10.66 -6.26
CA ASP A 207 -10.18 -10.77 -5.13
C ASP A 207 -9.83 -11.94 -4.21
N ARG A 208 -9.48 -13.09 -4.80
CA ARG A 208 -9.05 -14.28 -4.06
C ARG A 208 -7.77 -14.03 -3.28
N LYS A 209 -6.75 -13.45 -3.93
CA LYS A 209 -5.50 -13.05 -3.26
C LYS A 209 -5.73 -12.03 -2.14
N MET A 210 -6.62 -11.05 -2.34
CA MET A 210 -6.97 -10.09 -1.28
C MET A 210 -7.62 -10.76 -0.08
N ALA A 211 -8.49 -11.73 -0.30
CA ALA A 211 -9.13 -12.49 0.79
C ALA A 211 -8.08 -13.26 1.61
N GLU A 212 -7.13 -13.91 0.94
CA GLU A 212 -6.04 -14.62 1.61
C GLU A 212 -5.08 -13.66 2.36
N TYR A 213 -4.79 -12.48 1.79
CA TYR A 213 -4.05 -11.45 2.51
C TYR A 213 -4.82 -10.93 3.72
N ALA A 214 -6.14 -10.74 3.62
CA ALA A 214 -6.95 -10.35 4.76
C ALA A 214 -6.96 -11.42 5.85
N GLN A 215 -6.97 -12.69 5.49
CA GLN A 215 -6.82 -13.80 6.42
C GLN A 215 -5.48 -13.72 7.16
N ALA A 216 -4.37 -13.50 6.45
CA ALA A 216 -3.04 -13.40 7.06
C ALA A 216 -2.90 -12.24 8.06
N VAL A 217 -3.62 -11.14 7.87
CA VAL A 217 -3.62 -10.00 8.82
C VAL A 217 -4.44 -10.32 10.06
N CYS A 218 -5.50 -11.12 9.93
CA CYS A 218 -6.44 -11.40 11.03
C CYS A 218 -6.07 -12.64 11.86
N HIS A 219 -4.98 -13.30 11.55
CA HIS A 219 -4.43 -14.45 12.29
C HIS A 219 -3.26 -14.07 13.16
#